data_d41c6bf8cfe7b27b97ed01233fcb81e7
#
_entry.id   d41c6bf8cfe7b27b97ed01233fcb81e7
#
_cell.length_a   1.000
_cell.length_b   1.000
_cell.length_c   1.000
_cell.angle_alpha   90.00
_cell.angle_beta   90.00
_cell.angle_gamma   90.00
#
_symmetry.space_group_name_H-M   'P 1'
#
loop_
_entity.id
_entity.type
_entity.pdbx_description
1 polymer ?
#
loop_
_entity_poly.entity_id
_entity_poly.type
_entity_poly.pdbx_seq_one_letter_code
_entity_poly.pdbx_strand_id
1 'polypeptide(L)'
;MKSMMKRNTFREIKKSFGRYFAILAIIALGVAFFSGLKITQSVMVHSADVYLKDLQFYDYRLVSTLGFTEENVEALAEKEDVRAAEGAISAEVLYKDAGENERVIKMHSITEKVNKLKLVAGEMPQSADECVVDSVLFSEDAIGSKLVLSENNTTDDLDKFAYKEYTITGLVQSPCYIQFERGNTSIGNGRISGFAYILKDGFAVDYDTEIYIKFDEDYDIYSDEYDSYMDAKEADWEAYTKEQADIRYEKIVKDAQDELDEKKEELEKKRAEAEAELESAKQQLTDGETEISDGKNQIASAKTELSAKASELQSGKDALSSKAVELESASQQISGQESALAAKKAEYEQGLNAYLAAKQQVTDQRNSLEAAKAQLMENTPGYEEMLAQIEAGLTEV
;
A
#
# COMPACT_ATOMS: atom_id res chain seq x y z
N MET A 1 57.26 -61.12 -10.79
CA MET A 1 57.34 -60.09 -9.72
C MET A 1 56.03 -59.38 -9.44
N LYS A 2 55.24 -58.84 -10.43
CA LYS A 2 53.96 -58.12 -10.19
C LYS A 2 52.89 -58.94 -9.44
N SER A 3 52.85 -60.30 -9.63
CA SER A 3 51.86 -61.18 -8.96
C SER A 3 52.16 -61.40 -7.48
N MET A 4 53.42 -61.51 -7.10
CA MET A 4 53.86 -61.72 -5.68
C MET A 4 53.65 -60.45 -4.86
N MET A 5 53.91 -59.25 -5.43
CA MET A 5 53.62 -57.94 -4.78
C MET A 5 52.13 -57.76 -4.45
N LYS A 6 51.26 -58.02 -5.43
CA LYS A 6 49.81 -57.96 -5.23
C LYS A 6 49.34 -58.91 -4.13
N ARG A 7 49.91 -60.11 -4.06
CA ARG A 7 49.53 -61.13 -3.08
C ARG A 7 50.05 -60.78 -1.65
N ASN A 8 51.21 -60.10 -1.54
CA ASN A 8 51.70 -59.59 -0.28
C ASN A 8 50.87 -58.37 0.20
N THR A 9 50.58 -57.45 -0.66
CA THR A 9 49.73 -56.30 -0.33
C THR A 9 48.37 -56.79 0.15
N PHE A 10 47.77 -57.77 -0.49
CA PHE A 10 46.46 -58.34 -0.07
C PHE A 10 46.53 -59.02 1.29
N ARG A 11 47.66 -59.68 1.62
CA ARG A 11 47.88 -60.28 2.90
C ARG A 11 48.11 -59.28 4.04
N GLU A 12 48.81 -58.19 3.78
CA GLU A 12 48.97 -57.03 4.66
C GLU A 12 47.63 -56.33 4.95
N ILE A 13 46.82 -56.07 3.92
CA ILE A 13 45.50 -55.52 4.07
C ILE A 13 44.60 -56.40 4.95
N LYS A 14 44.63 -57.71 4.73
CA LYS A 14 43.88 -58.70 5.52
C LYS A 14 44.29 -58.74 6.97
N LYS A 15 45.65 -58.59 7.27
CA LYS A 15 46.21 -58.57 8.58
C LYS A 15 45.97 -57.32 9.40
N SER A 16 45.71 -56.16 8.68
CA SER A 16 45.42 -54.81 9.26
C SER A 16 44.08 -54.29 8.79
N PHE A 17 43.11 -55.20 8.56
CA PHE A 17 41.82 -54.86 7.97
C PHE A 17 41.11 -53.69 8.66
N GLY A 18 41.13 -53.67 10.01
CA GLY A 18 40.49 -52.57 10.78
C GLY A 18 41.08 -51.19 10.47
N ARG A 19 42.42 -51.09 10.26
CA ARG A 19 43.08 -49.83 9.91
C ARG A 19 42.72 -49.39 8.50
N TYR A 20 42.79 -50.32 7.54
CA TYR A 20 42.43 -50.04 6.16
C TYR A 20 40.93 -49.67 6.01
N PHE A 21 40.08 -50.41 6.75
CA PHE A 21 38.64 -50.11 6.78
C PHE A 21 38.34 -48.74 7.40
N ALA A 22 39.03 -48.39 8.52
CA ALA A 22 38.86 -47.09 9.14
C ALA A 22 39.25 -45.92 8.18
N ILE A 23 40.40 -46.06 7.49
CA ILE A 23 40.85 -45.06 6.51
C ILE A 23 39.87 -45.00 5.33
N LEU A 24 39.44 -46.14 4.80
CA LEU A 24 38.44 -46.19 3.74
C LEU A 24 37.13 -45.55 4.16
N ALA A 25 36.64 -45.85 5.37
CA ALA A 25 35.42 -45.29 5.91
C ALA A 25 35.52 -43.77 6.08
N ILE A 26 36.64 -43.25 6.58
CA ILE A 26 36.86 -41.81 6.72
C ILE A 26 36.86 -41.13 5.34
N ILE A 27 37.56 -41.68 4.36
CA ILE A 27 37.60 -41.13 3.00
C ILE A 27 36.21 -41.21 2.36
N ALA A 28 35.53 -42.35 2.46
CA ALA A 28 34.20 -42.56 1.93
C ALA A 28 33.19 -41.60 2.55
N LEU A 29 33.25 -41.39 3.88
CA LEU A 29 32.43 -40.45 4.61
C LEU A 29 32.68 -39.02 4.14
N GLY A 30 33.96 -38.63 4.01
CA GLY A 30 34.33 -37.29 3.51
C GLY A 30 33.84 -37.03 2.10
N VAL A 31 34.02 -37.99 1.18
CA VAL A 31 33.54 -37.89 -0.21
C VAL A 31 32.01 -37.86 -0.25
N ALA A 32 31.35 -38.74 0.50
CA ALA A 32 29.88 -38.79 0.57
C ALA A 32 29.30 -37.50 1.13
N PHE A 33 29.89 -36.95 2.20
CA PHE A 33 29.47 -35.69 2.79
C PHE A 33 29.66 -34.50 1.82
N PHE A 34 30.84 -34.42 1.21
CA PHE A 34 31.11 -33.35 0.23
C PHE A 34 30.23 -33.44 -1.01
N SER A 35 30.03 -34.65 -1.56
CA SER A 35 29.14 -34.87 -2.69
C SER A 35 27.69 -34.58 -2.32
N GLY A 36 27.24 -34.96 -1.12
CA GLY A 36 25.92 -34.70 -0.60
C GLY A 36 25.67 -33.19 -0.51
N LEU A 37 26.59 -32.43 0.04
CA LEU A 37 26.45 -30.95 0.13
C LEU A 37 26.36 -30.30 -1.26
N LYS A 38 27.20 -30.74 -2.22
CA LYS A 38 27.17 -30.24 -3.59
C LYS A 38 25.84 -30.53 -4.29
N ILE A 39 25.34 -31.75 -4.15
CA ILE A 39 24.07 -32.16 -4.76
C ILE A 39 22.89 -31.43 -4.11
N THR A 40 22.92 -31.25 -2.79
CA THR A 40 21.85 -30.58 -2.05
C THR A 40 21.63 -29.18 -2.56
N GLN A 41 22.68 -28.40 -2.77
CA GLN A 41 22.55 -27.04 -3.33
C GLN A 41 21.84 -27.04 -4.70
N SER A 42 22.31 -27.88 -5.61
CA SER A 42 21.75 -27.98 -6.97
C SER A 42 20.29 -28.42 -6.95
N VAL A 43 19.96 -29.41 -6.11
CA VAL A 43 18.57 -29.89 -5.98
C VAL A 43 17.65 -28.82 -5.38
N MET A 44 18.13 -28.08 -4.37
CA MET A 44 17.35 -27.00 -3.77
C MET A 44 17.07 -25.89 -4.77
N VAL A 45 18.07 -25.42 -5.51
CA VAL A 45 17.92 -24.38 -6.55
C VAL A 45 16.95 -24.85 -7.62
N HIS A 46 17.13 -26.06 -8.15
CA HIS A 46 16.24 -26.60 -9.17
C HIS A 46 14.79 -26.76 -8.65
N SER A 47 14.62 -27.23 -7.41
CA SER A 47 13.28 -27.37 -6.82
C SER A 47 12.60 -26.03 -6.61
N ALA A 48 13.38 -25.00 -6.22
CA ALA A 48 12.87 -23.63 -6.10
C ALA A 48 12.49 -23.07 -7.47
N ASP A 49 13.34 -23.26 -8.49
CA ASP A 49 13.08 -22.80 -9.86
C ASP A 49 11.79 -23.41 -10.42
N VAL A 50 11.63 -24.73 -10.33
CA VAL A 50 10.41 -25.42 -10.76
C VAL A 50 9.19 -24.89 -10.01
N TYR A 51 9.27 -24.75 -8.67
CA TYR A 51 8.17 -24.28 -7.85
C TYR A 51 7.75 -22.84 -8.23
N LEU A 52 8.71 -21.95 -8.43
CA LEU A 52 8.45 -20.55 -8.76
C LEU A 52 7.91 -20.40 -10.19
N LYS A 53 8.45 -21.18 -11.15
CA LYS A 53 7.94 -21.21 -12.54
C LYS A 53 6.51 -21.74 -12.62
N ASP A 54 6.21 -22.84 -11.91
CA ASP A 54 4.86 -23.43 -11.89
C ASP A 54 3.81 -22.44 -11.35
N LEU A 55 4.18 -21.62 -10.37
CA LEU A 55 3.30 -20.62 -9.78
C LEU A 55 3.40 -19.24 -10.44
N GLN A 56 4.12 -19.13 -11.57
CA GLN A 56 4.28 -17.88 -12.31
C GLN A 56 4.78 -16.75 -11.42
N PHE A 57 5.81 -17.02 -10.61
CA PHE A 57 6.39 -16.01 -9.73
C PHE A 57 6.90 -14.81 -10.53
N TYR A 58 6.66 -13.61 -10.03
CA TYR A 58 7.06 -12.38 -10.69
C TYR A 58 8.58 -12.26 -10.82
N ASP A 59 9.03 -11.60 -11.88
CA ASP A 59 10.43 -11.21 -12.06
C ASP A 59 10.69 -9.81 -11.52
N TYR A 60 9.71 -8.90 -11.66
CA TYR A 60 9.81 -7.54 -11.16
C TYR A 60 8.55 -7.13 -10.39
N ARG A 61 8.73 -6.37 -9.30
CA ARG A 61 7.64 -5.84 -8.48
C ARG A 61 7.78 -4.35 -8.34
N LEU A 62 6.75 -3.63 -8.75
CA LEU A 62 6.61 -2.20 -8.50
C LEU A 62 5.77 -2.00 -7.25
N VAL A 63 6.15 -1.06 -6.40
CA VAL A 63 5.40 -0.69 -5.20
C VAL A 63 5.20 0.81 -5.20
N SER A 64 3.97 1.27 -4.95
CA SER A 64 3.65 2.69 -4.88
C SER A 64 2.88 3.02 -3.61
N THR A 65 3.28 4.08 -2.95
CA THR A 65 2.52 4.68 -1.85
C THR A 65 1.37 5.57 -2.33
N LEU A 66 1.39 5.97 -3.60
CA LEU A 66 0.36 6.78 -4.25
C LEU A 66 -0.67 5.92 -5.00
N GLY A 67 -0.44 4.60 -5.01
CA GLY A 67 -1.23 3.65 -5.76
C GLY A 67 -0.98 3.70 -7.27
N PHE A 68 -1.36 2.60 -7.93
CA PHE A 68 -1.39 2.46 -9.39
C PHE A 68 -2.82 2.39 -9.87
N THR A 69 -3.07 2.91 -11.05
CA THR A 69 -4.35 2.77 -11.75
C THR A 69 -4.33 1.58 -12.69
N GLU A 70 -5.51 1.15 -13.13
CA GLU A 70 -5.62 0.09 -14.15
C GLU A 70 -4.88 0.45 -15.45
N GLU A 71 -4.91 1.73 -15.85
CA GLU A 71 -4.16 2.24 -16.99
C GLU A 71 -2.63 2.00 -16.85
N ASN A 72 -2.09 2.11 -15.62
CA ASN A 72 -0.68 1.81 -15.38
C ASN A 72 -0.38 0.32 -15.57
N VAL A 73 -1.28 -0.56 -15.14
CA VAL A 73 -1.13 -2.01 -15.31
C VAL A 73 -1.21 -2.39 -16.78
N GLU A 74 -2.19 -1.85 -17.52
CA GLU A 74 -2.36 -2.08 -18.94
C GLU A 74 -1.16 -1.60 -19.75
N ALA A 75 -0.68 -0.38 -19.50
CA ALA A 75 0.50 0.17 -20.17
C ALA A 75 1.77 -0.67 -19.95
N LEU A 76 1.88 -1.32 -18.78
CA LEU A 76 2.97 -2.25 -18.50
C LEU A 76 2.78 -3.60 -19.20
N ALA A 77 1.55 -4.09 -19.26
CA ALA A 77 1.22 -5.36 -19.94
C ALA A 77 1.41 -5.30 -21.47
N GLU A 78 1.36 -4.09 -22.05
CA GLU A 78 1.56 -3.87 -23.50
C GLU A 78 3.05 -3.79 -23.92
N LYS A 79 4.00 -3.79 -22.98
CA LYS A 79 5.43 -3.75 -23.31
C LYS A 79 5.87 -5.06 -23.95
N GLU A 80 6.72 -4.96 -24.99
CA GLU A 80 7.15 -6.10 -25.85
C GLU A 80 7.82 -7.25 -25.07
N ASP A 81 8.43 -6.97 -23.93
CA ASP A 81 9.17 -7.93 -23.11
C ASP A 81 8.40 -8.43 -21.88
N VAL A 82 7.13 -8.04 -21.77
CA VAL A 82 6.27 -8.39 -20.63
C VAL A 82 5.26 -9.47 -21.03
N ARG A 83 5.41 -10.65 -20.45
CA ARG A 83 4.44 -11.76 -20.60
C ARG A 83 3.13 -11.48 -19.88
N ALA A 84 3.23 -10.91 -18.67
CA ALA A 84 2.07 -10.53 -17.88
C ALA A 84 2.45 -9.40 -16.91
N ALA A 85 1.55 -8.43 -16.78
CA ALA A 85 1.53 -7.49 -15.67
C ALA A 85 0.18 -7.59 -14.98
N GLU A 86 0.18 -7.52 -13.66
CA GLU A 86 -1.03 -7.64 -12.86
C GLU A 86 -0.93 -6.76 -11.62
N GLY A 87 -1.95 -5.90 -11.43
CA GLY A 87 -2.06 -5.05 -10.26
C GLY A 87 -2.54 -5.84 -9.05
N ALA A 88 -2.00 -5.53 -7.91
CA ALA A 88 -2.35 -6.15 -6.65
C ALA A 88 -2.44 -5.12 -5.51
N ILE A 89 -3.28 -5.43 -4.55
CA ILE A 89 -3.42 -4.64 -3.34
C ILE A 89 -2.79 -5.44 -2.21
N SER A 90 -1.97 -4.78 -1.39
CA SER A 90 -1.46 -5.36 -0.15
C SER A 90 -1.58 -4.36 1.00
N ALA A 91 -1.99 -4.84 2.16
CA ALA A 91 -2.07 -4.06 3.38
C ALA A 91 -1.72 -4.91 4.60
N GLU A 92 -1.04 -4.30 5.56
CA GLU A 92 -0.72 -4.91 6.84
C GLU A 92 -1.76 -4.50 7.86
N VAL A 93 -2.25 -5.46 8.65
CA VAL A 93 -3.33 -5.22 9.59
C VAL A 93 -3.20 -6.11 10.82
N LEU A 94 -3.62 -5.60 11.97
CA LEU A 94 -3.78 -6.38 13.19
C LEU A 94 -5.05 -7.24 13.09
N TYR A 95 -4.93 -8.53 13.40
CA TYR A 95 -6.05 -9.44 13.54
C TYR A 95 -6.01 -10.11 14.92
N LYS A 96 -7.14 -10.63 15.38
CA LYS A 96 -7.26 -11.41 16.62
C LYS A 96 -7.14 -12.90 16.29
N ASP A 97 -6.17 -13.57 16.92
CA ASP A 97 -6.04 -15.03 16.82
C ASP A 97 -7.11 -15.74 17.69
N ALA A 98 -7.19 -17.07 17.61
CA ALA A 98 -8.15 -17.86 18.38
C ALA A 98 -8.01 -17.71 19.92
N GLY A 99 -6.90 -17.15 20.39
CA GLY A 99 -6.65 -16.82 21.80
C GLY A 99 -6.89 -15.35 22.13
N GLU A 100 -7.51 -14.59 21.23
CA GLU A 100 -7.74 -13.15 21.34
C GLU A 100 -6.44 -12.30 21.39
N ASN A 101 -5.29 -12.89 21.02
CA ASN A 101 -4.06 -12.13 20.92
C ASN A 101 -3.99 -11.41 19.58
N GLU A 102 -3.50 -10.18 19.63
CA GLU A 102 -3.28 -9.40 18.43
C GLU A 102 -1.98 -9.80 17.73
N ARG A 103 -2.09 -10.07 16.45
CA ARG A 103 -0.98 -10.38 15.56
C ARG A 103 -1.11 -9.60 14.27
N VAL A 104 0.02 -9.37 13.61
CA VAL A 104 0.03 -8.73 12.29
C VAL A 104 -0.11 -9.80 11.22
N ILE A 105 -1.03 -9.59 10.31
CA ILE A 105 -1.17 -10.35 9.08
C ILE A 105 -1.05 -9.41 7.89
N LYS A 106 -0.42 -9.87 6.80
CA LYS A 106 -0.40 -9.14 5.54
C LYS A 106 -1.49 -9.69 4.64
N MET A 107 -2.45 -8.84 4.32
CA MET A 107 -3.55 -9.14 3.42
C MET A 107 -3.14 -8.78 2.00
N HIS A 108 -3.40 -9.66 1.05
CA HIS A 108 -3.14 -9.46 -0.37
C HIS A 108 -4.40 -9.70 -1.19
N SER A 109 -4.52 -9.03 -2.32
CA SER A 109 -5.48 -9.44 -3.34
C SER A 109 -4.98 -10.67 -4.08
N ILE A 110 -5.90 -11.55 -4.49
CA ILE A 110 -5.59 -12.71 -5.32
C ILE A 110 -5.24 -12.22 -6.72
N THR A 111 -4.17 -12.79 -7.28
CA THR A 111 -3.73 -12.58 -8.65
C THR A 111 -3.96 -13.87 -9.47
N GLU A 112 -4.26 -13.73 -10.75
CA GLU A 112 -4.62 -14.85 -11.63
C GLU A 112 -3.50 -15.23 -12.60
N LYS A 113 -2.76 -14.24 -13.09
CA LYS A 113 -1.72 -14.42 -14.12
C LYS A 113 -0.35 -14.64 -13.51
N VAL A 114 -0.03 -13.88 -12.45
CA VAL A 114 1.27 -13.86 -11.77
C VAL A 114 1.07 -14.26 -10.30
N ASN A 115 2.07 -14.87 -9.68
CA ASN A 115 2.06 -15.28 -8.26
C ASN A 115 0.88 -16.18 -7.87
N LYS A 116 0.58 -17.17 -8.68
CA LYS A 116 -0.52 -18.09 -8.44
C LYS A 116 -0.40 -18.79 -7.10
N LEU A 117 -1.50 -18.89 -6.39
CA LEU A 117 -1.56 -19.57 -5.11
C LEU A 117 -1.66 -21.10 -5.29
N LYS A 118 -0.98 -21.82 -4.43
CA LYS A 118 -1.11 -23.27 -4.34
C LYS A 118 -2.04 -23.62 -3.18
N LEU A 119 -3.24 -24.07 -3.51
CA LEU A 119 -4.20 -24.55 -2.53
C LEU A 119 -3.67 -25.82 -1.82
N VAL A 120 -3.69 -25.81 -0.51
CA VAL A 120 -3.25 -26.95 0.33
C VAL A 120 -4.46 -27.70 0.88
N ALA A 121 -5.48 -26.98 1.35
CA ALA A 121 -6.71 -27.54 1.88
C ALA A 121 -7.86 -26.53 1.70
N GLY A 122 -9.10 -27.00 1.66
CA GLY A 122 -10.30 -26.18 1.50
C GLY A 122 -10.53 -25.74 0.05
N GLU A 123 -11.05 -24.56 -0.14
CA GLU A 123 -11.43 -23.99 -1.43
C GLU A 123 -10.95 -22.54 -1.56
N MET A 124 -10.79 -22.07 -2.81
CA MET A 124 -10.47 -20.66 -3.07
C MET A 124 -11.69 -19.77 -2.82
N PRO A 125 -11.50 -18.51 -2.39
CA PRO A 125 -12.60 -17.57 -2.14
C PRO A 125 -13.46 -17.37 -3.38
N GLN A 126 -14.78 -17.34 -3.18
CA GLN A 126 -15.77 -17.07 -4.22
C GLN A 126 -16.54 -15.77 -3.96
N SER A 127 -16.47 -15.23 -2.76
CA SER A 127 -17.08 -13.96 -2.40
C SER A 127 -16.08 -13.02 -1.72
N ALA A 128 -16.37 -11.73 -1.73
CA ALA A 128 -15.48 -10.68 -1.25
C ALA A 128 -15.22 -10.72 0.26
N ASP A 129 -16.08 -11.39 1.03
CA ASP A 129 -15.96 -11.60 2.47
C ASP A 129 -15.29 -12.93 2.85
N GLU A 130 -14.70 -13.63 1.87
CA GLU A 130 -13.94 -14.86 2.04
C GLU A 130 -12.44 -14.63 1.89
N CYS A 131 -11.64 -15.45 2.56
CA CYS A 131 -10.20 -15.45 2.45
C CYS A 131 -9.58 -16.84 2.48
N VAL A 132 -8.39 -16.95 1.89
CA VAL A 132 -7.48 -18.07 2.12
C VAL A 132 -6.27 -17.59 2.90
N VAL A 133 -5.75 -18.44 3.77
CA VAL A 133 -4.71 -18.06 4.73
C VAL A 133 -3.47 -18.94 4.64
N ASP A 134 -2.38 -18.46 5.23
CA ASP A 134 -1.07 -19.12 5.29
C ASP A 134 -1.15 -20.50 5.94
N SER A 135 -0.88 -21.56 5.18
CA SER A 135 -0.89 -22.95 5.64
C SER A 135 0.18 -23.28 6.69
N VAL A 136 1.13 -22.37 6.95
CA VAL A 136 2.14 -22.54 8.03
C VAL A 136 1.63 -21.95 9.34
N LEU A 137 0.86 -20.85 9.28
CA LEU A 137 0.32 -20.21 10.48
C LEU A 137 -0.99 -20.83 10.95
N PHE A 138 -1.83 -21.25 10.00
CA PHE A 138 -3.16 -21.80 10.28
C PHE A 138 -3.21 -23.30 9.98
N SER A 139 -4.00 -24.04 10.76
CA SER A 139 -4.30 -25.45 10.52
C SER A 139 -5.67 -25.62 9.83
N GLU A 140 -5.97 -26.84 9.38
CA GLU A 140 -7.24 -27.15 8.70
C GLU A 140 -8.48 -26.83 9.58
N ASP A 141 -8.33 -26.85 10.89
CA ASP A 141 -9.41 -26.50 11.83
C ASP A 141 -9.84 -25.02 11.73
N ALA A 142 -9.00 -24.18 11.12
CA ALA A 142 -9.36 -22.77 10.87
C ALA A 142 -10.34 -22.59 9.71
N ILE A 143 -10.50 -23.59 8.84
CA ILE A 143 -11.43 -23.52 7.69
C ILE A 143 -12.87 -23.43 8.23
N GLY A 144 -13.61 -22.45 7.75
CA GLY A 144 -14.97 -22.11 8.19
C GLY A 144 -15.02 -21.14 9.38
N SER A 145 -13.88 -20.85 10.02
CA SER A 145 -13.80 -19.78 11.04
C SER A 145 -13.59 -18.40 10.40
N LYS A 146 -13.63 -17.36 11.23
CA LYS A 146 -13.46 -15.98 10.76
C LYS A 146 -12.10 -15.41 11.13
N LEU A 147 -11.47 -14.77 10.17
CA LEU A 147 -10.35 -13.86 10.38
C LEU A 147 -10.93 -12.49 10.74
N VAL A 148 -10.80 -12.08 12.00
CA VAL A 148 -11.39 -10.82 12.51
C VAL A 148 -10.28 -9.77 12.63
N LEU A 149 -10.46 -8.65 11.95
CA LEU A 149 -9.55 -7.50 12.05
C LEU A 149 -9.71 -6.82 13.41
N SER A 150 -8.61 -6.47 14.05
CA SER A 150 -8.64 -5.86 15.38
C SER A 150 -9.15 -4.42 15.33
N GLU A 151 -9.91 -4.03 16.34
CA GLU A 151 -10.36 -2.64 16.54
C GLU A 151 -9.22 -1.68 16.90
N ASN A 152 -8.04 -2.21 17.28
CA ASN A 152 -6.84 -1.42 17.59
C ASN A 152 -6.04 -1.00 16.33
N ASN A 153 -6.50 -1.37 15.15
CA ASN A 153 -6.00 -0.79 13.91
C ASN A 153 -6.39 0.70 13.82
N THR A 154 -5.62 1.48 13.08
CA THR A 154 -6.01 2.85 12.77
C THR A 154 -7.25 2.86 11.86
N THR A 155 -8.01 3.95 11.87
CA THR A 155 -9.15 4.12 10.95
C THR A 155 -8.69 3.99 9.49
N ASP A 156 -7.58 4.63 9.15
CA ASP A 156 -6.99 4.60 7.80
C ASP A 156 -6.60 3.19 7.35
N ASP A 157 -6.20 2.30 8.30
CA ASP A 157 -5.89 0.92 7.96
C ASP A 157 -7.15 0.08 7.75
N LEU A 158 -8.18 0.30 8.58
CA LEU A 158 -9.46 -0.40 8.44
C LEU A 158 -10.25 0.05 7.21
N ASP A 159 -10.15 1.31 6.83
CA ASP A 159 -10.83 1.88 5.66
C ASP A 159 -10.30 1.30 4.33
N LYS A 160 -9.16 0.62 4.35
CA LYS A 160 -8.65 -0.14 3.19
C LYS A 160 -9.44 -1.42 2.90
N PHE A 161 -10.23 -1.91 3.85
CA PHE A 161 -10.94 -3.19 3.78
C PHE A 161 -12.45 -2.99 3.69
N ALA A 162 -13.09 -3.72 2.80
CA ALA A 162 -14.54 -3.69 2.65
C ALA A 162 -15.27 -4.35 3.84
N TYR A 163 -14.61 -5.30 4.50
CA TYR A 163 -15.15 -6.04 5.64
C TYR A 163 -14.21 -6.01 6.84
N LYS A 164 -14.74 -6.11 8.03
CA LYS A 164 -13.97 -6.23 9.28
C LYS A 164 -13.67 -7.68 9.66
N GLU A 165 -14.32 -8.62 9.01
CA GLU A 165 -14.14 -10.06 9.21
C GLU A 165 -14.25 -10.78 7.87
N TYR A 166 -13.43 -11.81 7.68
CA TYR A 166 -13.40 -12.63 6.48
C TYR A 166 -13.53 -14.09 6.86
N THR A 167 -14.34 -14.86 6.14
CA THR A 167 -14.48 -16.29 6.36
C THR A 167 -13.31 -17.03 5.73
N ILE A 168 -12.58 -17.83 6.51
CA ILE A 168 -11.47 -18.64 6.01
C ILE A 168 -12.05 -19.83 5.25
N THR A 169 -11.82 -19.88 3.93
CA THR A 169 -12.29 -20.97 3.05
C THR A 169 -11.22 -21.99 2.74
N GLY A 170 -9.95 -21.65 2.88
CA GLY A 170 -8.87 -22.58 2.59
C GLY A 170 -7.50 -22.13 3.07
N LEU A 171 -6.57 -23.05 2.96
CA LEU A 171 -5.16 -22.87 3.28
C LEU A 171 -4.33 -22.87 2.00
N VAL A 172 -3.42 -21.91 1.87
CA VAL A 172 -2.59 -21.76 0.68
C VAL A 172 -1.11 -21.65 0.99
N GLN A 173 -0.29 -21.97 0.00
CA GLN A 173 1.10 -21.58 -0.11
C GLN A 173 1.20 -20.51 -1.22
N SER A 174 2.03 -19.51 -0.98
CA SER A 174 2.31 -18.44 -1.93
C SER A 174 3.77 -18.44 -2.32
N PRO A 175 4.12 -18.24 -3.60
CA PRO A 175 5.50 -18.12 -4.04
C PRO A 175 6.22 -16.90 -3.46
N CYS A 176 5.46 -15.89 -3.03
CA CYS A 176 6.01 -14.71 -2.35
C CYS A 176 6.54 -15.00 -0.94
N TYR A 177 6.23 -16.19 -0.38
CA TYR A 177 6.51 -16.55 1.02
C TYR A 177 7.15 -17.94 1.17
N ILE A 178 8.31 -18.16 0.51
CA ILE A 178 9.06 -19.40 0.60
C ILE A 178 9.82 -19.57 1.93
N GLN A 179 10.03 -18.49 2.68
CA GLN A 179 10.70 -18.52 3.99
C GLN A 179 9.67 -18.63 5.12
N PHE A 180 10.11 -19.19 6.27
CA PHE A 180 9.28 -19.24 7.47
C PHE A 180 9.05 -17.86 8.09
N GLU A 181 10.01 -16.94 7.96
CA GLU A 181 9.85 -15.55 8.38
C GLU A 181 9.06 -14.78 7.31
N ARG A 182 7.91 -14.23 7.72
CA ARG A 182 6.96 -13.54 6.81
C ARG A 182 7.29 -12.07 6.57
N GLY A 183 8.28 -11.55 7.27
CA GLY A 183 8.78 -10.19 7.14
C GLY A 183 8.60 -9.35 8.40
N ASN A 184 9.07 -8.11 8.30
CA ASN A 184 8.96 -7.11 9.35
C ASN A 184 7.88 -6.08 8.98
N THR A 185 7.34 -5.44 10.00
CA THR A 185 6.29 -4.43 9.87
C THR A 185 6.56 -3.28 10.83
N SER A 186 5.92 -2.14 10.61
CA SER A 186 5.95 -1.00 11.54
C SER A 186 4.82 -1.05 12.58
N ILE A 187 3.88 -2.00 12.45
CA ILE A 187 2.73 -2.13 13.36
C ILE A 187 2.88 -3.32 14.30
N GLY A 188 2.08 -3.34 15.36
CA GLY A 188 2.04 -4.41 16.35
C GLY A 188 3.39 -4.67 17.00
N ASN A 189 3.82 -5.93 16.98
CA ASN A 189 5.10 -6.37 17.57
C ASN A 189 6.31 -6.26 16.62
N GLY A 190 6.15 -5.61 15.46
CA GLY A 190 7.21 -5.42 14.47
C GLY A 190 7.45 -6.63 13.55
N ARG A 191 6.62 -7.67 13.60
CA ARG A 191 6.74 -8.88 12.77
C ARG A 191 5.41 -9.24 12.13
N ILE A 192 5.47 -9.62 10.86
CA ILE A 192 4.34 -10.23 10.16
C ILE A 192 4.27 -11.70 10.59
N SER A 193 3.13 -12.12 11.13
CA SER A 193 2.91 -13.48 11.61
C SER A 193 2.58 -14.44 10.47
N GLY A 194 1.86 -13.98 9.46
CA GLY A 194 1.41 -14.74 8.30
C GLY A 194 0.81 -13.85 7.25
N PHE A 195 0.22 -14.46 6.25
CA PHE A 195 -0.47 -13.77 5.18
C PHE A 195 -1.88 -14.32 4.95
N ALA A 196 -2.72 -13.52 4.34
CA ALA A 196 -4.00 -13.96 3.81
C ALA A 196 -4.23 -13.34 2.44
N TYR A 197 -5.04 -14.02 1.61
CA TYR A 197 -5.44 -13.55 0.30
C TYR A 197 -6.96 -13.46 0.24
N ILE A 198 -7.45 -12.35 -0.30
CA ILE A 198 -8.87 -12.08 -0.53
C ILE A 198 -9.09 -11.69 -1.99
N LEU A 199 -10.32 -11.71 -2.46
CA LEU A 199 -10.64 -11.13 -3.76
C LEU A 199 -10.38 -9.62 -3.74
N LYS A 200 -10.11 -9.02 -4.89
CA LYS A 200 -9.84 -7.56 -5.01
C LYS A 200 -11.01 -6.74 -4.44
N ASP A 201 -12.25 -7.19 -4.64
CA ASP A 201 -13.47 -6.57 -4.12
C ASP A 201 -13.59 -6.67 -2.57
N GLY A 202 -12.73 -7.44 -1.91
CA GLY A 202 -12.61 -7.46 -0.46
C GLY A 202 -11.85 -6.26 0.12
N PHE A 203 -11.17 -5.49 -0.74
CA PHE A 203 -10.60 -4.20 -0.40
C PHE A 203 -11.56 -3.07 -0.75
N ALA A 204 -11.50 -1.96 0.00
CA ALA A 204 -12.32 -0.76 -0.21
C ALA A 204 -11.56 0.35 -0.96
N VAL A 205 -10.39 0.06 -1.48
CA VAL A 205 -9.57 0.99 -2.25
C VAL A 205 -9.70 0.71 -3.75
N ASP A 206 -9.64 1.74 -4.57
CA ASP A 206 -9.79 1.72 -6.04
C ASP A 206 -8.45 1.81 -6.79
N TYR A 207 -7.34 1.55 -6.09
CA TYR A 207 -6.00 1.57 -6.64
C TYR A 207 -5.21 0.34 -6.21
N ASP A 208 -4.25 -0.06 -7.03
CA ASP A 208 -3.31 -1.12 -6.71
C ASP A 208 -2.10 -0.56 -5.95
N THR A 209 -1.64 -1.25 -4.92
CA THR A 209 -0.43 -0.86 -4.16
C THR A 209 0.83 -1.41 -4.77
N GLU A 210 0.69 -2.47 -5.55
CA GLU A 210 1.78 -3.22 -6.17
C GLU A 210 1.40 -3.59 -7.60
N ILE A 211 2.40 -3.67 -8.50
CA ILE A 211 2.25 -4.32 -9.80
C ILE A 211 3.31 -5.40 -9.89
N TYR A 212 2.88 -6.61 -10.20
CA TYR A 212 3.76 -7.74 -10.46
C TYR A 212 3.94 -7.93 -11.96
N ILE A 213 5.18 -8.10 -12.38
CA ILE A 213 5.57 -8.21 -13.77
C ILE A 213 6.30 -9.53 -13.97
N LYS A 214 5.87 -10.26 -14.98
CA LYS A 214 6.53 -11.46 -15.49
C LYS A 214 7.04 -11.17 -16.90
N PHE A 215 8.33 -11.36 -17.13
CA PHE A 215 8.92 -11.18 -18.46
C PHE A 215 8.71 -12.42 -19.35
N ASP A 216 8.90 -12.24 -20.64
CA ASP A 216 8.74 -13.30 -21.62
C ASP A 216 9.86 -14.35 -21.56
N GLU A 217 11.03 -13.95 -21.14
CA GLU A 217 12.19 -14.82 -21.03
C GLU A 217 12.09 -15.72 -19.78
N ASP A 218 12.43 -16.99 -19.94
CA ASP A 218 12.23 -18.04 -18.93
C ASP A 218 13.58 -18.63 -18.48
N TYR A 219 14.45 -17.76 -17.97
CA TYR A 219 15.73 -18.16 -17.41
C TYR A 219 15.55 -18.95 -16.10
N ASP A 220 16.54 -19.78 -15.77
CA ASP A 220 16.59 -20.42 -14.46
C ASP A 220 16.97 -19.39 -13.40
N ILE A 221 16.24 -19.34 -12.28
CA ILE A 221 16.56 -18.46 -11.16
C ILE A 221 17.97 -18.77 -10.62
N TYR A 222 18.69 -17.76 -10.16
CA TYR A 222 20.10 -17.84 -9.74
C TYR A 222 21.08 -18.28 -10.85
N SER A 223 20.69 -18.17 -12.12
CA SER A 223 21.65 -18.32 -13.22
C SER A 223 22.31 -16.97 -13.55
N ASP A 224 23.53 -17.02 -14.06
CA ASP A 224 24.25 -15.82 -14.51
C ASP A 224 23.51 -15.13 -15.67
N GLU A 225 22.76 -15.89 -16.45
CA GLU A 225 21.91 -15.40 -17.55
C GLU A 225 20.71 -14.60 -17.01
N TYR A 226 20.05 -15.10 -15.97
CA TYR A 226 18.94 -14.40 -15.32
C TYR A 226 19.42 -13.09 -14.68
N ASP A 227 20.51 -13.15 -13.91
CA ASP A 227 21.09 -11.98 -13.25
C ASP A 227 21.48 -10.91 -14.29
N SER A 228 22.15 -11.31 -15.37
CA SER A 228 22.54 -10.41 -16.45
C SER A 228 21.36 -9.78 -17.18
N TYR A 229 20.28 -10.55 -17.37
CA TYR A 229 19.04 -10.07 -17.97
C TYR A 229 18.36 -9.03 -17.07
N MET A 230 18.25 -9.31 -15.78
CA MET A 230 17.63 -8.41 -14.80
C MET A 230 18.44 -7.12 -14.63
N ASP A 231 19.78 -7.21 -14.55
CA ASP A 231 20.68 -6.05 -14.46
C ASP A 231 20.53 -5.15 -15.69
N ALA A 232 20.40 -5.73 -16.88
CA ALA A 232 20.21 -4.95 -18.12
C ALA A 232 18.86 -4.21 -18.16
N LYS A 233 17.85 -4.73 -17.47
CA LYS A 233 16.51 -4.13 -17.39
C LYS A 233 16.37 -3.09 -16.28
N GLU A 234 17.17 -3.19 -15.21
CA GLU A 234 17.01 -2.38 -14.00
C GLU A 234 17.00 -0.88 -14.29
N ALA A 235 17.96 -0.37 -15.06
CA ALA A 235 18.07 1.05 -15.33
C ALA A 235 16.88 1.62 -16.12
N ASP A 236 16.36 0.86 -17.08
CA ASP A 236 15.22 1.27 -17.91
C ASP A 236 13.93 1.25 -17.09
N TRP A 237 13.78 0.24 -16.22
CA TRP A 237 12.62 0.13 -15.35
C TRP A 237 12.63 1.14 -14.21
N GLU A 238 13.80 1.45 -13.63
CA GLU A 238 13.94 2.53 -12.65
C GLU A 238 13.57 3.89 -13.26
N ALA A 239 14.06 4.19 -14.47
CA ALA A 239 13.71 5.42 -15.17
C ALA A 239 12.20 5.52 -15.44
N TYR A 240 11.61 4.43 -15.94
CA TYR A 240 10.17 4.35 -16.19
C TYR A 240 9.33 4.52 -14.92
N THR A 241 9.68 3.84 -13.84
CA THR A 241 8.94 3.94 -12.57
C THR A 241 9.00 5.33 -11.97
N LYS A 242 10.15 5.99 -12.08
CA LYS A 242 10.32 7.37 -11.65
C LYS A 242 9.43 8.31 -12.45
N GLU A 243 9.42 8.18 -13.78
CA GLU A 243 8.54 8.95 -14.65
C GLU A 243 7.07 8.76 -14.31
N GLN A 244 6.63 7.50 -14.11
CA GLN A 244 5.25 7.20 -13.71
C GLN A 244 4.89 7.76 -12.32
N ALA A 245 5.82 7.73 -11.38
CA ALA A 245 5.63 8.32 -10.06
C ALA A 245 5.47 9.85 -10.13
N ASP A 246 6.26 10.52 -10.97
CA ASP A 246 6.17 11.96 -11.17
C ASP A 246 4.84 12.33 -11.85
N ILE A 247 4.42 11.60 -12.89
CA ILE A 247 3.10 11.78 -13.56
C ILE A 247 1.96 11.59 -12.56
N ARG A 248 1.99 10.53 -11.75
CA ARG A 248 0.96 10.25 -10.75
C ARG A 248 0.90 11.35 -9.68
N TYR A 249 2.05 11.79 -9.21
CA TYR A 249 2.15 12.90 -8.27
C TYR A 249 1.54 14.19 -8.84
N GLU A 250 1.91 14.57 -10.07
CA GLU A 250 1.35 15.74 -10.73
C GLU A 250 -0.16 15.65 -10.91
N LYS A 251 -0.67 14.46 -11.27
CA LYS A 251 -2.12 14.21 -11.39
C LYS A 251 -2.84 14.42 -10.06
N ILE A 252 -2.35 13.81 -8.98
CA ILE A 252 -2.93 13.95 -7.64
C ILE A 252 -2.92 15.40 -7.17
N VAL A 253 -1.81 16.11 -7.36
CA VAL A 253 -1.70 17.53 -7.01
C VAL A 253 -2.69 18.38 -7.82
N LYS A 254 -2.80 18.09 -9.10
CA LYS A 254 -3.75 18.79 -9.99
C LYS A 254 -5.20 18.54 -9.59
N ASP A 255 -5.58 17.26 -9.38
CA ASP A 255 -6.95 16.88 -8.99
C ASP A 255 -7.34 17.57 -7.66
N ALA A 256 -6.41 17.59 -6.69
CA ALA A 256 -6.62 18.28 -5.42
C ALA A 256 -6.70 19.80 -5.59
N GLN A 257 -5.94 20.39 -6.51
CA GLN A 257 -6.02 21.83 -6.80
C GLN A 257 -7.34 22.17 -7.51
N ASP A 258 -7.76 21.36 -8.47
CA ASP A 258 -9.02 21.52 -9.19
C ASP A 258 -10.21 21.43 -8.21
N GLU A 259 -10.22 20.47 -7.25
CA GLU A 259 -11.22 20.39 -6.18
C GLU A 259 -11.21 21.64 -5.28
N LEU A 260 -10.02 22.10 -4.91
CA LEU A 260 -9.88 23.32 -4.10
C LEU A 260 -10.43 24.56 -4.84
N ASP A 261 -10.15 24.67 -6.12
CA ASP A 261 -10.61 25.81 -6.93
C ASP A 261 -12.10 25.76 -7.18
N GLU A 262 -12.70 24.57 -7.38
CA GLU A 262 -14.15 24.37 -7.43
C GLU A 262 -14.82 24.80 -6.12
N LYS A 263 -14.26 24.40 -4.97
CA LYS A 263 -14.78 24.80 -3.65
C LYS A 263 -14.66 26.30 -3.39
N LYS A 264 -13.58 26.92 -3.88
CA LYS A 264 -13.44 28.39 -3.79
C LYS A 264 -14.48 29.11 -4.65
N GLU A 265 -14.71 28.65 -5.88
CA GLU A 265 -15.71 29.22 -6.78
C GLU A 265 -17.11 29.08 -6.17
N GLU A 266 -17.47 27.93 -5.61
CA GLU A 266 -18.71 27.71 -4.89
C GLU A 266 -18.85 28.68 -3.70
N LEU A 267 -17.76 28.88 -2.95
CA LEU A 267 -17.74 29.83 -1.83
C LEU A 267 -17.93 31.28 -2.29
N GLU A 268 -17.22 31.70 -3.32
CA GLU A 268 -17.36 33.05 -3.88
C GLU A 268 -18.77 33.30 -4.39
N LYS A 269 -19.39 32.32 -5.07
CA LYS A 269 -20.76 32.38 -5.51
C LYS A 269 -21.73 32.56 -4.33
N LYS A 270 -21.61 31.74 -3.29
CA LYS A 270 -22.44 31.84 -2.08
C LYS A 270 -22.24 33.18 -1.37
N ARG A 271 -21.01 33.69 -1.38
CA ARG A 271 -20.67 34.99 -0.80
C ARG A 271 -21.33 36.15 -1.57
N ALA A 272 -21.24 36.10 -2.91
CA ALA A 272 -21.88 37.10 -3.77
C ALA A 272 -23.40 37.08 -3.64
N GLU A 273 -24.00 35.87 -3.54
CA GLU A 273 -25.45 35.72 -3.30
C GLU A 273 -25.85 36.34 -1.94
N ALA A 274 -25.07 36.06 -0.89
CA ALA A 274 -25.32 36.61 0.44
C ALA A 274 -25.11 38.13 0.51
N GLU A 275 -24.08 38.65 -0.18
CA GLU A 275 -23.86 40.10 -0.30
C GLU A 275 -25.01 40.81 -1.05
N ALA A 276 -25.52 40.17 -2.12
CA ALA A 276 -26.68 40.70 -2.86
C ALA A 276 -27.96 40.69 -2.01
N GLU A 277 -28.20 39.63 -1.25
CA GLU A 277 -29.30 39.54 -0.29
C GLU A 277 -29.18 40.61 0.82
N LEU A 278 -27.95 40.79 1.34
CA LEU A 278 -27.66 41.81 2.32
C LEU A 278 -27.94 43.24 1.82
N GLU A 279 -27.51 43.53 0.58
CA GLU A 279 -27.72 44.84 -0.03
C GLU A 279 -29.21 45.08 -0.34
N SER A 280 -29.89 44.01 -0.81
CA SER A 280 -31.35 44.07 -0.99
C SER A 280 -32.09 44.33 0.31
N ALA A 281 -31.69 43.70 1.40
CA ALA A 281 -32.25 43.89 2.73
C ALA A 281 -31.95 45.29 3.29
N LYS A 282 -30.72 45.82 3.05
CA LYS A 282 -30.37 47.20 3.41
C LYS A 282 -31.20 48.22 2.62
N GLN A 283 -31.41 47.99 1.33
CA GLN A 283 -32.26 48.86 0.51
C GLN A 283 -33.70 48.86 1.02
N GLN A 284 -34.25 47.67 1.34
CA GLN A 284 -35.58 47.53 1.92
C GLN A 284 -35.66 48.24 3.30
N LEU A 285 -34.60 48.18 4.09
CA LEU A 285 -34.50 48.90 5.36
C LEU A 285 -34.54 50.43 5.13
N THR A 286 -33.74 50.91 4.15
CA THR A 286 -33.66 52.35 3.81
C THR A 286 -34.98 52.84 3.25
N ASP A 287 -35.61 52.04 2.38
CA ASP A 287 -36.94 52.35 1.81
C ASP A 287 -37.99 52.37 2.93
N GLY A 288 -37.94 51.40 3.87
CA GLY A 288 -38.81 51.37 5.04
C GLY A 288 -38.56 52.53 6.01
N GLU A 289 -37.31 52.95 6.22
CA GLU A 289 -37.00 54.16 7.01
C GLU A 289 -37.52 55.43 6.36
N THR A 290 -37.46 55.48 5.03
CA THR A 290 -38.03 56.62 4.26
C THR A 290 -39.54 56.65 4.37
N GLU A 291 -40.20 55.48 4.20
CA GLU A 291 -41.66 55.38 4.40
C GLU A 291 -42.09 55.71 5.83
N ILE A 292 -41.29 55.30 6.82
CA ILE A 292 -41.52 55.66 8.24
C ILE A 292 -41.38 57.18 8.45
N SER A 293 -40.38 57.83 7.79
CA SER A 293 -40.17 59.25 7.86
C SER A 293 -41.33 60.02 7.24
N ASP A 294 -41.77 59.59 6.04
CA ASP A 294 -42.92 60.17 5.38
C ASP A 294 -44.22 59.92 6.14
N GLY A 295 -44.38 58.73 6.73
CA GLY A 295 -45.49 58.44 7.63
C GLY A 295 -45.52 59.32 8.90
N LYS A 296 -44.36 59.61 9.49
CA LYS A 296 -44.25 60.59 10.58
C LYS A 296 -44.64 61.95 10.19
N ASN A 297 -44.32 62.42 8.99
CA ASN A 297 -44.71 63.73 8.45
C ASN A 297 -46.22 63.80 8.20
N GLN A 298 -46.79 62.71 7.69
CA GLN A 298 -48.25 62.62 7.52
C GLN A 298 -49.01 62.53 8.87
N ILE A 299 -48.43 61.83 9.88
CA ILE A 299 -48.99 61.77 11.24
C ILE A 299 -48.99 63.14 11.92
N ALA A 300 -47.97 63.97 11.66
CA ALA A 300 -47.90 65.32 12.16
C ALA A 300 -49.04 66.20 11.60
N SER A 301 -49.53 65.88 10.40
CA SER A 301 -50.60 66.59 9.69
C SER A 301 -52.00 66.08 10.01
N ALA A 302 -52.12 64.85 10.45
CA ALA A 302 -53.43 64.21 10.68
C ALA A 302 -53.55 63.54 12.05
N LYS A 303 -53.93 64.28 13.07
CA LYS A 303 -54.06 63.80 14.46
C LYS A 303 -55.03 62.65 14.66
N THR A 304 -55.89 62.33 13.72
CA THR A 304 -56.90 61.26 13.78
C THR A 304 -56.46 59.87 13.26
N GLU A 305 -55.39 59.77 12.49
CA GLU A 305 -54.91 58.48 11.94
C GLU A 305 -53.77 57.86 12.73
N LEU A 306 -53.37 58.47 13.84
CA LEU A 306 -52.12 58.10 14.58
C LEU A 306 -52.09 56.64 15.03
N SER A 307 -53.20 56.09 15.49
CA SER A 307 -53.23 54.73 16.05
C SER A 307 -53.16 53.65 14.97
N ALA A 308 -53.69 53.82 13.82
CA ALA A 308 -53.66 52.88 12.71
C ALA A 308 -52.24 52.78 12.12
N LYS A 309 -51.58 53.93 11.91
CA LYS A 309 -50.24 54.03 11.32
C LYS A 309 -49.13 53.59 12.37
N ALA A 310 -49.38 53.84 13.67
CA ALA A 310 -48.49 53.35 14.71
C ALA A 310 -48.46 51.82 14.77
N SER A 311 -49.59 51.15 14.53
CA SER A 311 -49.67 49.69 14.46
C SER A 311 -48.96 49.14 13.21
N GLU A 312 -49.09 49.83 12.07
CA GLU A 312 -48.35 49.48 10.83
C GLU A 312 -46.82 49.63 10.98
N LEU A 313 -46.44 50.74 11.63
CA LEU A 313 -45.01 50.96 11.94
C LEU A 313 -44.43 49.89 12.84
N GLN A 314 -45.17 49.41 13.83
CA GLN A 314 -44.73 48.35 14.71
C GLN A 314 -44.59 47.01 13.95
N SER A 315 -45.56 46.67 13.07
CA SER A 315 -45.47 45.46 12.24
C SER A 315 -44.29 45.50 11.29
N GLY A 316 -43.95 46.68 10.72
CA GLY A 316 -42.75 46.84 9.90
C GLY A 316 -41.44 46.65 10.68
N LYS A 317 -41.41 47.17 11.90
CA LYS A 317 -40.23 46.95 12.81
C LYS A 317 -40.03 45.49 13.19
N ASP A 318 -41.10 44.75 13.45
CA ASP A 318 -41.03 43.34 13.82
C ASP A 318 -40.54 42.49 12.63
N ALA A 319 -41.01 42.81 11.42
CA ALA A 319 -40.53 42.15 10.19
C ALA A 319 -39.03 42.46 9.92
N LEU A 320 -38.57 43.67 10.19
CA LEU A 320 -37.17 44.06 10.07
C LEU A 320 -36.27 43.36 11.09
N SER A 321 -36.77 43.23 12.33
CA SER A 321 -36.08 42.51 13.37
C SER A 321 -35.92 41.02 13.04
N SER A 322 -36.97 40.39 12.47
CA SER A 322 -36.92 39.03 12.01
C SER A 322 -35.89 38.82 10.89
N LYS A 323 -35.89 39.75 9.88
CA LYS A 323 -34.90 39.70 8.79
C LYS A 323 -33.47 39.95 9.26
N ALA A 324 -33.28 40.79 10.27
CA ALA A 324 -31.94 41.02 10.86
C ALA A 324 -31.40 39.78 11.54
N VAL A 325 -32.26 39.01 12.22
CA VAL A 325 -31.90 37.71 12.82
C VAL A 325 -31.55 36.68 11.74
N GLU A 326 -32.29 36.64 10.66
CA GLU A 326 -31.98 35.76 9.52
C GLU A 326 -30.61 36.11 8.89
N LEU A 327 -30.33 37.38 8.76
CA LEU A 327 -29.09 37.90 8.18
C LEU A 327 -27.87 37.60 9.06
N GLU A 328 -28.03 37.76 10.37
CA GLU A 328 -27.01 37.38 11.36
C GLU A 328 -26.71 35.88 11.29
N SER A 329 -27.76 35.07 11.17
CA SER A 329 -27.62 33.61 11.01
C SER A 329 -26.88 33.24 9.72
N ALA A 330 -27.18 33.90 8.60
CA ALA A 330 -26.50 33.68 7.32
C ALA A 330 -25.02 34.10 7.39
N SER A 331 -24.70 35.20 8.05
CA SER A 331 -23.33 35.67 8.26
C SER A 331 -22.49 34.68 9.10
N GLN A 332 -23.10 34.15 10.17
CA GLN A 332 -22.44 33.10 11.00
C GLN A 332 -22.20 31.82 10.21
N GLN A 333 -23.12 31.40 9.34
CA GLN A 333 -22.91 30.23 8.48
C GLN A 333 -21.73 30.42 7.51
N ILE A 334 -21.60 31.57 6.90
CA ILE A 334 -20.50 31.89 5.98
C ILE A 334 -19.18 31.86 6.74
N SER A 335 -19.11 32.49 7.89
CA SER A 335 -17.90 32.49 8.74
C SER A 335 -17.49 31.08 9.18
N GLY A 336 -18.49 30.23 9.50
CA GLY A 336 -18.26 28.81 9.79
C GLY A 336 -17.70 28.03 8.59
N GLN A 337 -18.22 28.27 7.41
CA GLN A 337 -17.73 27.66 6.17
C GLN A 337 -16.31 28.14 5.80
N GLU A 338 -16.02 29.40 5.97
CA GLU A 338 -14.67 29.97 5.76
C GLU A 338 -13.64 29.34 6.71
N SER A 339 -14.02 29.17 7.99
CA SER A 339 -13.17 28.53 8.99
C SER A 339 -12.93 27.05 8.66
N ALA A 340 -13.96 26.32 8.21
CA ALA A 340 -13.84 24.94 7.81
C ALA A 340 -12.95 24.77 6.55
N LEU A 341 -13.04 25.71 5.61
CA LEU A 341 -12.19 25.72 4.42
C LEU A 341 -10.72 26.00 4.77
N ALA A 342 -10.49 26.95 5.66
CA ALA A 342 -9.14 27.27 6.14
C ALA A 342 -8.50 26.07 6.87
N ALA A 343 -9.29 25.36 7.69
CA ALA A 343 -8.83 24.16 8.37
C ALA A 343 -8.47 23.03 7.37
N LYS A 344 -9.34 22.77 6.40
CA LYS A 344 -9.06 21.79 5.34
C LYS A 344 -7.82 22.14 4.50
N LYS A 345 -7.63 23.44 4.23
CA LYS A 345 -6.44 23.90 3.51
C LYS A 345 -5.15 23.65 4.32
N ALA A 346 -5.19 23.95 5.63
CA ALA A 346 -4.06 23.70 6.52
C ALA A 346 -3.75 22.20 6.64
N GLU A 347 -4.77 21.34 6.76
CA GLU A 347 -4.63 19.90 6.79
C GLU A 347 -4.00 19.36 5.49
N TYR A 348 -4.45 19.86 4.35
CA TYR A 348 -3.88 19.50 3.05
C TYR A 348 -2.40 19.93 2.92
N GLU A 349 -2.08 21.18 3.30
CA GLU A 349 -0.71 21.69 3.30
C GLU A 349 0.21 20.87 4.23
N GLN A 350 -0.33 20.46 5.38
CA GLN A 350 0.40 19.59 6.32
C GLN A 350 0.63 18.19 5.73
N GLY A 351 -0.38 17.61 5.11
CA GLY A 351 -0.26 16.32 4.41
C GLY A 351 0.75 16.38 3.25
N LEU A 352 0.71 17.46 2.47
CA LEU A 352 1.67 17.67 1.39
C LEU A 352 3.10 17.81 1.91
N ASN A 353 3.29 18.56 3.00
CA ASN A 353 4.61 18.72 3.62
C ASN A 353 5.13 17.40 4.19
N ALA A 354 4.25 16.59 4.82
CA ALA A 354 4.61 15.27 5.32
C ALA A 354 5.02 14.33 4.17
N TYR A 355 4.29 14.35 3.07
CA TYR A 355 4.65 13.58 1.88
C TYR A 355 5.99 14.01 1.28
N LEU A 356 6.21 15.33 1.16
CA LEU A 356 7.49 15.84 0.64
C LEU A 356 8.67 15.48 1.53
N ALA A 357 8.46 15.52 2.87
CA ALA A 357 9.47 15.10 3.83
C ALA A 357 9.79 13.60 3.72
N ALA A 358 8.76 12.75 3.59
CA ALA A 358 8.93 11.32 3.38
C ALA A 358 9.65 11.02 2.05
N LYS A 359 9.28 11.70 0.97
CA LYS A 359 9.96 11.59 -0.34
C LYS A 359 11.44 11.98 -0.23
N GLN A 360 11.74 13.05 0.51
CA GLN A 360 13.14 13.46 0.74
C GLN A 360 13.90 12.42 1.54
N GLN A 361 13.30 11.88 2.61
CA GLN A 361 13.92 10.84 3.43
C GLN A 361 14.27 9.57 2.62
N VAL A 362 13.35 9.12 1.77
CA VAL A 362 13.59 8.00 0.83
C VAL A 362 14.76 8.33 -0.12
N THR A 363 14.78 9.56 -0.65
CA THR A 363 15.86 10.01 -1.53
C THR A 363 17.21 10.03 -0.81
N ASP A 364 17.23 10.51 0.43
CA ASP A 364 18.45 10.60 1.24
C ASP A 364 18.96 9.21 1.65
N GLN A 365 18.05 8.29 1.99
CA GLN A 365 18.39 6.88 2.26
C GLN A 365 19.00 6.23 1.02
N ARG A 366 18.40 6.41 -0.15
CA ARG A 366 18.92 5.89 -1.41
C ARG A 366 20.31 6.44 -1.69
N ASN A 367 20.49 7.76 -1.60
CA ASN A 367 21.78 8.40 -1.83
C ASN A 367 22.86 7.91 -0.83
N SER A 368 22.47 7.66 0.41
CA SER A 368 23.35 7.10 1.44
C SER A 368 23.77 5.66 1.09
N LEU A 369 22.84 4.85 0.61
CA LEU A 369 23.12 3.49 0.17
C LEU A 369 24.00 3.46 -1.10
N GLU A 370 23.74 4.35 -2.05
CA GLU A 370 24.57 4.51 -3.25
C GLU A 370 26.00 4.98 -2.90
N ALA A 371 26.12 5.91 -1.93
CA ALA A 371 27.42 6.35 -1.43
C ALA A 371 28.16 5.23 -0.70
N ALA A 372 27.44 4.43 0.12
CA ALA A 372 28.03 3.26 0.77
C ALA A 372 28.50 2.21 -0.25
N LYS A 373 27.72 1.97 -1.30
CA LYS A 373 28.10 1.09 -2.42
C LYS A 373 29.36 1.59 -3.14
N ALA A 374 29.42 2.89 -3.41
CA ALA A 374 30.58 3.51 -4.08
C ALA A 374 31.87 3.49 -3.23
N GLN A 375 31.74 3.40 -1.90
CA GLN A 375 32.87 3.32 -0.97
C GLN A 375 33.35 1.89 -0.69
N LEU A 376 32.56 0.91 -1.08
CA LEU A 376 32.88 -0.49 -0.85
C LEU A 376 34.01 -0.93 -1.81
N MET A 377 35.13 -1.30 -1.28
CA MET A 377 36.28 -1.81 -2.07
C MET A 377 36.20 -3.34 -2.17
N GLU A 378 36.45 -3.86 -3.34
CA GLU A 378 36.38 -5.30 -3.68
C GLU A 378 37.26 -6.20 -2.80
N ASN A 379 38.26 -5.61 -2.13
CA ASN A 379 39.17 -6.31 -1.19
C ASN A 379 38.73 -6.19 0.29
N THR A 380 37.55 -5.63 0.59
CA THR A 380 37.06 -5.51 1.97
C THR A 380 36.62 -6.90 2.48
N PRO A 381 37.06 -7.36 3.66
CA PRO A 381 36.54 -8.61 4.21
C PRO A 381 35.02 -8.55 4.36
N GLY A 382 34.32 -9.51 3.75
CA GLY A 382 32.85 -9.53 3.73
C GLY A 382 32.23 -8.67 2.63
N TYR A 383 32.99 -8.27 1.60
CA TYR A 383 32.53 -7.44 0.49
C TYR A 383 31.21 -7.90 -0.12
N GLU A 384 31.10 -9.18 -0.48
CA GLU A 384 29.89 -9.77 -1.10
C GLU A 384 28.65 -9.63 -0.21
N GLU A 385 28.84 -9.84 1.09
CA GLU A 385 27.75 -9.79 2.08
C GLU A 385 27.27 -8.35 2.34
N MET A 386 28.22 -7.41 2.41
CA MET A 386 27.94 -5.98 2.54
C MET A 386 27.35 -5.41 1.26
N LEU A 387 27.82 -5.80 0.10
CA LEU A 387 27.29 -5.41 -1.19
C LEU A 387 25.83 -5.88 -1.34
N ALA A 388 25.58 -7.17 -1.00
CA ALA A 388 24.23 -7.73 -1.04
C ALA A 388 23.26 -7.01 -0.08
N GLN A 389 23.71 -6.61 1.11
CA GLN A 389 22.89 -5.82 2.04
C GLN A 389 22.59 -4.43 1.52
N ILE A 390 23.55 -3.76 0.90
CA ILE A 390 23.35 -2.44 0.31
C ILE A 390 22.41 -2.54 -0.91
N GLU A 391 22.56 -3.55 -1.75
CA GLU A 391 21.68 -3.78 -2.91
C GLU A 391 20.26 -4.16 -2.50
N ALA A 392 20.10 -4.96 -1.45
CA ALA A 392 18.81 -5.21 -0.85
C ALA A 392 18.16 -3.91 -0.33
N GLY A 393 18.92 -3.08 0.39
CA GLY A 393 18.44 -1.79 0.87
C GLY A 393 18.07 -0.82 -0.25
N LEU A 394 18.83 -0.81 -1.36
CA LEU A 394 18.50 -0.01 -2.55
C LEU A 394 17.25 -0.48 -3.29
N THR A 395 16.88 -1.75 -3.12
CA THR A 395 15.67 -2.34 -3.70
C THR A 395 14.42 -2.10 -2.82
N GLU A 396 14.63 -1.88 -1.51
CA GLU A 396 13.57 -1.54 -0.56
C GLU A 396 13.22 -0.04 -0.53
N VAL A 397 14.15 0.81 -0.93
CA VAL A 397 14.00 2.28 -1.00
C VAL A 397 13.55 2.73 -2.39
#